data_9202f46a3723233341e0b7ee1ae94d38
#
_entry.id   9202f46a3723233341e0b7ee1ae94d38
#
_cell.length_a   1.000
_cell.length_b   1.000
_cell.length_c   1.000
_cell.angle_alpha   90.00
_cell.angle_beta   90.00
_cell.angle_gamma   90.00
#
_symmetry.space_group_name_H-M   'P 1'
#
loop_
_entity.id
_entity.type
_entity.pdbx_description
1 polymer ?
#
loop_
_entity_poly.entity_id
_entity_poly.type
_entity_poly.pdbx_seq_one_letter_code
_entity_poly.pdbx_strand_id
1 'polypeptide(L)'
;MENKLSPMNITKKETFIFETVYSIKHFDGNYDAFLKSMVKSMDTYAIGFTFNYVLNASYDKGYVSEEFYKELHELFVRMFAFDINERLSDVSEIRKHYENIVDKYKTMSKNRTIRHHKKNHHSKTVKYDYTI
;
A
#
# COMPACT_ATOMS: atom_id res chain seq x y z
N MET A 1 34.08 -1.58 -13.16
CA MET A 1 32.88 -1.20 -12.38
C MET A 1 31.85 -2.31 -12.53
N GLU A 2 31.87 -3.28 -11.60
CA GLU A 2 30.89 -4.35 -11.57
C GLU A 2 29.58 -3.76 -11.08
N ASN A 3 28.57 -3.70 -11.95
CA ASN A 3 27.20 -3.46 -11.57
C ASN A 3 26.76 -4.62 -10.68
N LYS A 4 26.93 -4.48 -9.39
CA LYS A 4 26.18 -5.22 -8.38
C LYS A 4 24.71 -4.84 -8.53
N LEU A 5 24.05 -5.40 -9.54
CA LEU A 5 22.63 -5.62 -9.51
C LEU A 5 22.38 -6.40 -8.22
N SER A 6 21.85 -5.68 -7.23
CA SER A 6 21.34 -6.24 -6.00
C SER A 6 20.66 -7.56 -6.31
N PRO A 7 20.79 -8.58 -5.45
CA PRO A 7 20.11 -9.85 -5.60
C PRO A 7 18.58 -9.75 -5.38
N MET A 8 17.97 -8.71 -5.89
CA MET A 8 16.54 -8.67 -6.19
C MET A 8 16.36 -9.60 -7.38
N ASN A 9 16.88 -10.61 -7.11
CA ASN A 9 16.57 -12.01 -7.25
C ASN A 9 16.19 -12.38 -8.65
N ILE A 10 17.12 -13.08 -9.28
CA ILE A 10 16.88 -14.03 -10.37
C ILE A 10 15.50 -14.70 -10.17
N THR A 11 15.17 -15.13 -8.97
CA THR A 11 13.85 -15.68 -8.58
C THR A 11 12.66 -14.75 -8.87
N LYS A 12 12.77 -13.44 -8.63
CA LYS A 12 11.66 -12.50 -8.92
C LYS A 12 11.52 -12.24 -10.42
N LYS A 13 12.62 -12.22 -11.17
CA LYS A 13 12.58 -12.12 -12.64
C LYS A 13 12.01 -13.38 -13.27
N GLU A 14 12.40 -14.54 -12.78
CA GLU A 14 11.88 -15.83 -13.24
C GLU A 14 10.40 -15.95 -12.94
N THR A 15 9.96 -15.57 -11.74
CA THR A 15 8.54 -15.53 -11.38
C THR A 15 7.78 -14.58 -12.28
N PHE A 16 8.29 -13.38 -12.53
CA PHE A 16 7.68 -12.40 -13.44
C PHE A 16 7.50 -12.97 -14.87
N ILE A 17 8.56 -13.58 -15.42
CA ILE A 17 8.51 -14.18 -16.75
C ILE A 17 7.50 -15.33 -16.77
N PHE A 18 7.55 -16.20 -15.76
CA PHE A 18 6.64 -17.34 -15.65
C PHE A 18 5.18 -16.91 -15.57
N GLU A 19 4.87 -15.94 -14.69
CA GLU A 19 3.50 -15.42 -14.50
C GLU A 19 3.01 -14.68 -15.75
N THR A 20 3.90 -13.93 -16.43
CA THR A 20 3.57 -13.29 -17.71
C THR A 20 3.23 -14.34 -18.78
N VAL A 21 4.05 -15.39 -18.91
CA VAL A 21 3.80 -16.48 -19.87
C VAL A 21 2.55 -17.26 -19.49
N TYR A 22 2.30 -17.48 -18.21
CA TYR A 22 1.08 -18.12 -17.72
C TYR A 22 -0.16 -17.30 -18.02
N SER A 23 -0.09 -15.98 -17.81
CA SER A 23 -1.19 -15.05 -18.16
C SER A 23 -1.50 -15.09 -19.66
N ILE A 24 -0.48 -15.16 -20.53
CA ILE A 24 -0.69 -15.29 -21.98
C ILE A 24 -1.43 -16.58 -22.30
N LYS A 25 -1.09 -17.70 -21.67
CA LYS A 25 -1.81 -18.98 -21.85
C LYS A 25 -3.27 -18.92 -21.43
N HIS A 26 -3.59 -18.15 -20.39
CA HIS A 26 -4.97 -17.98 -19.91
C HIS A 26 -5.88 -17.29 -20.93
N PHE A 27 -5.32 -16.56 -21.87
CA PHE A 27 -6.04 -15.97 -23.01
C PHE A 27 -6.17 -16.91 -24.22
N ASP A 28 -5.93 -18.22 -24.03
CA ASP A 28 -6.02 -19.25 -25.08
C ASP A 28 -5.21 -18.91 -26.35
N GLY A 29 -4.07 -18.22 -26.18
CA GLY A 29 -3.26 -17.75 -27.28
C GLY A 29 -3.82 -16.54 -28.02
N ASN A 30 -4.92 -15.95 -27.54
CA ASN A 30 -5.46 -14.71 -28.09
C ASN A 30 -4.62 -13.51 -27.63
N TYR A 31 -3.58 -13.24 -28.38
CA TYR A 31 -2.62 -12.18 -28.08
C TYR A 31 -3.25 -10.77 -28.06
N ASP A 32 -4.23 -10.52 -28.92
CA ASP A 32 -4.92 -9.23 -28.98
C ASP A 32 -5.75 -8.98 -27.71
N ALA A 33 -6.44 -10.00 -27.21
CA ALA A 33 -7.17 -9.91 -25.94
C ALA A 33 -6.22 -9.69 -24.77
N PHE A 34 -5.07 -10.38 -24.74
CA PHE A 34 -4.02 -10.18 -23.76
C PHE A 34 -3.49 -8.75 -23.78
N LEU A 35 -3.11 -8.22 -24.95
CA LEU A 35 -2.63 -6.85 -25.08
C LEU A 35 -3.66 -5.82 -24.62
N LYS A 36 -4.94 -6.01 -24.97
CA LYS A 36 -6.02 -5.15 -24.55
C LYS A 36 -6.16 -5.07 -23.03
N SER A 37 -6.11 -6.20 -22.37
CA SER A 37 -6.14 -6.30 -20.91
C SER A 37 -4.91 -5.69 -20.26
N MET A 38 -3.73 -5.93 -20.86
CA MET A 38 -2.47 -5.35 -20.39
C MET A 38 -2.48 -3.83 -20.45
N VAL A 39 -2.87 -3.26 -21.60
CA VAL A 39 -2.95 -1.81 -21.79
C VAL A 39 -3.96 -1.19 -20.82
N LYS A 40 -5.13 -1.80 -20.66
CA LYS A 40 -6.18 -1.34 -19.75
C LYS A 40 -5.70 -1.24 -18.30
N SER A 41 -4.81 -2.13 -17.86
CA SER A 41 -4.34 -2.21 -16.48
C SER A 41 -2.96 -1.58 -16.26
N MET A 42 -2.33 -1.02 -17.31
CA MET A 42 -0.96 -0.52 -17.23
C MET A 42 -0.81 0.67 -16.29
N ASP A 43 -1.75 1.61 -16.34
CA ASP A 43 -1.71 2.80 -15.48
C ASP A 43 -1.90 2.43 -14.01
N THR A 44 -2.85 1.55 -13.70
CA THR A 44 -3.07 1.07 -12.33
C THR A 44 -1.88 0.27 -11.82
N TYR A 45 -1.24 -0.53 -12.68
CA TYR A 45 0.00 -1.22 -12.36
C TYR A 45 1.12 -0.24 -11.97
N ALA A 46 1.37 0.77 -12.81
CA ALA A 46 2.42 1.75 -12.58
C ALA A 46 2.17 2.55 -11.29
N ILE A 47 0.93 2.96 -11.06
CA ILE A 47 0.51 3.68 -9.86
C ILE A 47 0.70 2.79 -8.61
N GLY A 48 0.19 1.58 -8.62
CA GLY A 48 0.31 0.64 -7.50
C GLY A 48 1.77 0.36 -7.14
N PHE A 49 2.61 0.10 -8.15
CA PHE A 49 4.03 -0.14 -7.96
C PHE A 49 4.74 1.08 -7.35
N THR A 50 4.48 2.27 -7.88
CA THR A 50 5.11 3.52 -7.42
C THR A 50 4.70 3.85 -5.99
N PHE A 51 3.40 3.77 -5.68
CA PHE A 51 2.94 4.05 -4.32
C PHE A 51 3.39 3.00 -3.31
N ASN A 52 3.49 1.75 -3.71
CA ASN A 52 4.05 0.72 -2.84
C ASN A 52 5.53 0.99 -2.51
N TYR A 53 6.29 1.48 -3.48
CA TYR A 53 7.68 1.89 -3.23
C TYR A 53 7.78 3.03 -2.22
N VAL A 54 6.95 4.07 -2.37
CA VAL A 54 6.90 5.20 -1.44
C VAL A 54 6.42 4.77 -0.05
N LEU A 55 5.42 3.88 0.00
CA LEU A 55 4.90 3.33 1.25
C LEU A 55 5.97 2.55 2.02
N ASN A 56 6.74 1.70 1.34
CA ASN A 56 7.85 0.96 1.95
C ASN A 56 8.89 1.92 2.54
N ALA A 57 9.32 2.92 1.77
CA ALA A 57 10.29 3.91 2.24
C ALA A 57 9.76 4.73 3.44
N SER A 58 8.46 4.99 3.51
CA SER A 58 7.82 5.68 4.62
C SER A 58 7.72 4.80 5.87
N TYR A 59 7.45 3.53 5.70
CA TYR A 59 7.41 2.54 6.77
C TYR A 59 8.81 2.33 7.39
N ASP A 60 9.83 2.17 6.58
CA ASP A 60 11.22 1.98 7.03
C ASP A 60 11.72 3.19 7.86
N LYS A 61 11.20 4.38 7.59
CA LYS A 61 11.49 5.59 8.36
C LYS A 61 10.60 5.78 9.59
N GLY A 62 9.66 4.89 9.83
CA GLY A 62 8.73 4.97 10.97
C GLY A 62 7.65 6.06 10.84
N TYR A 63 7.37 6.54 9.62
CA TYR A 63 6.37 7.59 9.40
C TYR A 63 4.94 7.07 9.38
N VAL A 64 4.76 5.78 9.18
CA VAL A 64 3.44 5.13 9.13
C VAL A 64 3.38 3.96 10.11
N SER A 65 2.19 3.69 10.67
CA SER A 65 1.99 2.54 11.56
C SER A 65 1.98 1.24 10.77
N GLU A 66 2.30 0.14 11.45
CA GLU A 66 2.33 -1.19 10.85
C GLU A 66 0.97 -1.59 10.27
N GLU A 67 -0.12 -1.28 10.97
CA GLU A 67 -1.47 -1.61 10.52
C GLU A 67 -1.85 -0.84 9.26
N PHE A 68 -1.56 0.47 9.21
CA PHE A 68 -1.80 1.30 8.02
C PHE A 68 -0.95 0.84 6.83
N TYR A 69 0.32 0.50 7.09
CA TYR A 69 1.21 -0.06 6.10
C TYR A 69 0.64 -1.34 5.48
N LYS A 70 0.21 -2.30 6.32
CA LYS A 70 -0.31 -3.59 5.84
C LYS A 70 -1.52 -3.44 4.93
N GLU A 71 -2.50 -2.62 5.33
CA GLU A 71 -3.72 -2.44 4.54
C GLU A 71 -3.45 -1.75 3.18
N LEU A 72 -2.60 -0.72 3.14
CA LEU A 72 -2.21 -0.07 1.90
C LEU A 72 -1.32 -0.95 1.02
N HIS A 73 -0.39 -1.67 1.64
CA HIS A 73 0.48 -2.60 0.92
C HIS A 73 -0.32 -3.68 0.20
N GLU A 74 -1.31 -4.27 0.87
CA GLU A 74 -2.21 -5.26 0.28
C GLU A 74 -2.98 -4.69 -0.93
N LEU A 75 -3.53 -3.48 -0.81
CA LEU A 75 -4.21 -2.79 -1.91
C LEU A 75 -3.26 -2.59 -3.10
N PHE A 76 -2.07 -2.06 -2.86
CA PHE A 76 -1.12 -1.77 -3.94
C PHE A 76 -0.58 -3.05 -4.59
N VAL A 77 -0.29 -4.10 -3.82
CA VAL A 77 0.13 -5.40 -4.37
C VAL A 77 -0.91 -5.96 -5.34
N ARG A 78 -2.20 -5.85 -5.03
CA ARG A 78 -3.28 -6.26 -5.95
C ARG A 78 -3.30 -5.41 -7.23
N MET A 79 -2.95 -4.12 -7.18
CA MET A 79 -2.90 -3.26 -8.36
C MET A 79 -1.76 -3.62 -9.31
N PHE A 80 -0.62 -4.10 -8.80
CA PHE A 80 0.51 -4.53 -9.63
C PHE A 80 0.74 -6.05 -9.65
N ALA A 81 -0.30 -6.83 -9.36
CA ALA A 81 -0.24 -8.27 -9.51
C ALA A 81 0.28 -8.66 -10.91
N PHE A 82 1.15 -9.67 -10.95
CA PHE A 82 1.75 -10.11 -12.21
C PHE A 82 0.73 -10.78 -13.12
N ASP A 83 -0.16 -11.59 -12.55
CA ASP A 83 -1.29 -12.11 -13.32
C ASP A 83 -2.26 -10.98 -13.65
N ILE A 84 -2.43 -10.72 -14.94
CA ILE A 84 -3.29 -9.65 -15.45
C ILE A 84 -4.76 -9.89 -15.05
N ASN A 85 -5.16 -11.16 -14.91
CA ASN A 85 -6.55 -11.52 -14.54
C ASN A 85 -6.82 -11.25 -13.05
N GLU A 86 -5.80 -11.31 -12.21
CA GLU A 86 -5.90 -11.03 -10.77
C GLU A 86 -5.67 -9.55 -10.44
N ARG A 87 -5.19 -8.78 -11.44
CA ARG A 87 -4.85 -7.39 -11.24
C ARG A 87 -6.07 -6.52 -10.99
N LEU A 88 -6.08 -5.83 -9.85
CA LEU A 88 -7.10 -4.83 -9.56
C LEU A 88 -6.88 -3.61 -10.46
N SER A 89 -7.74 -3.45 -11.46
CA SER A 89 -7.64 -2.38 -12.48
C SER A 89 -8.87 -1.46 -12.53
N ASP A 90 -9.93 -1.75 -11.76
CA ASP A 90 -11.08 -0.87 -11.64
C ASP A 90 -10.74 0.32 -10.73
N VAL A 91 -10.67 1.52 -11.33
CA VAL A 91 -10.30 2.75 -10.63
C VAL A 91 -11.31 3.11 -9.54
N SER A 92 -12.59 2.83 -9.75
CA SER A 92 -13.64 3.12 -8.76
C SER A 92 -13.51 2.22 -7.54
N GLU A 93 -13.19 0.95 -7.75
CA GLU A 93 -12.93 -0.01 -6.67
C GLU A 93 -11.67 0.36 -5.91
N ILE A 94 -10.57 0.66 -6.61
CA ILE A 94 -9.30 1.09 -6.01
C ILE A 94 -9.53 2.33 -5.13
N ARG A 95 -10.21 3.33 -5.66
CA ARG A 95 -10.52 4.58 -4.96
C ARG A 95 -11.31 4.30 -3.68
N LYS A 96 -12.36 3.50 -3.76
CA LYS A 96 -13.20 3.14 -2.61
C LYS A 96 -12.39 2.44 -1.52
N HIS A 97 -11.54 1.49 -1.88
CA HIS A 97 -10.66 0.82 -0.92
C HIS A 97 -9.67 1.78 -0.27
N TYR A 98 -9.03 2.64 -1.06
CA TYR A 98 -8.11 3.63 -0.56
C TYR A 98 -8.77 4.63 0.40
N GLU A 99 -9.92 5.19 0.03
CA GLU A 99 -10.67 6.13 0.87
C GLU A 99 -11.08 5.48 2.20
N ASN A 100 -11.56 4.25 2.18
CA ASN A 100 -11.91 3.51 3.40
C ASN A 100 -10.71 3.34 4.35
N ILE A 101 -9.54 2.97 3.82
CA ILE A 101 -8.31 2.83 4.61
C ILE A 101 -7.94 4.18 5.22
N VAL A 102 -7.85 5.23 4.40
CA VAL A 102 -7.42 6.56 4.86
C VAL A 102 -8.38 7.14 5.92
N ASP A 103 -9.68 7.02 5.73
CA ASP A 103 -10.68 7.55 6.66
C ASP A 103 -10.68 6.80 8.00
N LYS A 104 -10.49 5.49 7.98
CA LYS A 104 -10.29 4.68 9.19
C LYS A 104 -9.13 5.24 10.03
N TYR A 105 -7.99 5.52 9.41
CA TYR A 105 -6.80 5.98 10.15
C TYR A 105 -6.83 7.47 10.51
N LYS A 106 -7.48 8.32 9.73
CA LYS A 106 -7.77 9.72 10.11
C LYS A 106 -8.61 9.80 11.38
N THR A 107 -9.62 8.96 11.48
CA THR A 107 -10.52 8.91 12.65
C THR A 107 -9.77 8.41 13.88
N MET A 108 -8.92 7.40 13.76
CA MET A 108 -8.09 6.88 14.85
C MET A 108 -7.10 7.94 15.36
N SER A 109 -6.48 8.70 14.47
CA SER A 109 -5.54 9.77 14.82
C SER A 109 -6.23 10.88 15.62
N LYS A 110 -7.40 11.35 15.20
CA LYS A 110 -8.21 12.34 15.93
C LYS A 110 -8.56 11.86 17.34
N ASN A 111 -8.95 10.62 17.49
CA ASN A 111 -9.30 10.05 18.80
C ASN A 111 -8.09 9.92 19.73
N ARG A 112 -6.89 9.67 19.23
CA ARG A 112 -5.64 9.67 20.01
C ARG A 112 -5.34 11.08 20.55
N THR A 113 -5.44 12.11 19.72
CA THR A 113 -5.19 13.50 20.08
C THR A 113 -6.16 13.96 21.20
N ILE A 114 -7.44 13.61 21.10
CA ILE A 114 -8.45 13.95 22.13
C ILE A 114 -8.14 13.26 23.47
N ARG A 115 -7.70 12.00 23.45
CA ARG A 115 -7.32 11.28 24.67
C ARG A 115 -6.10 11.89 25.36
N HIS A 116 -5.10 12.36 24.61
CA HIS A 116 -3.94 13.05 25.18
C HIS A 116 -4.31 14.39 25.80
N HIS A 117 -5.18 15.19 25.19
CA HIS A 117 -5.67 16.44 25.79
C HIS A 117 -6.47 16.20 27.08
N LYS A 118 -7.33 15.18 27.15
CA LYS A 118 -8.07 14.85 28.39
C LYS A 118 -7.15 14.40 29.52
N LYS A 119 -6.08 13.65 29.27
CA LYS A 119 -5.11 13.26 30.30
C LYS A 119 -4.34 14.45 30.89
N ASN A 120 -3.97 15.43 30.07
CA ASN A 120 -3.22 16.60 30.53
C ASN A 120 -4.07 17.59 31.32
N HIS A 121 -5.40 17.62 31.16
CA HIS A 121 -6.29 18.49 31.95
C HIS A 121 -6.58 17.96 33.37
N HIS A 122 -6.44 16.65 33.61
CA HIS A 122 -6.66 16.07 34.94
C HIS A 122 -5.44 16.14 35.86
N SER A 123 -4.25 16.52 35.33
CA SER A 123 -2.99 16.57 36.10
C SER A 123 -2.64 17.94 36.69
N LYS A 124 -3.49 18.96 36.56
CA LYS A 124 -3.18 20.35 37.00
C LYS A 124 -4.01 20.87 38.18
N THR A 125 -4.49 19.99 39.05
CA THR A 125 -5.07 20.45 40.32
C THR A 125 -4.20 19.98 41.48
N VAL A 126 -2.98 20.51 41.60
CA VAL A 126 -2.23 20.49 42.86
C VAL A 126 -2.66 21.74 43.63
N LYS A 127 -3.52 21.57 44.63
CA LYS A 127 -3.80 22.59 45.60
C LYS A 127 -2.57 22.71 46.51
N TYR A 128 -1.92 23.86 46.47
CA TYR A 128 -0.98 24.25 47.53
C TYR A 128 -1.79 24.84 48.67
N ASP A 129 -1.97 24.10 49.78
CA ASP A 129 -2.36 24.64 51.07
C ASP A 129 -1.14 25.30 51.72
N TYR A 130 -1.12 26.63 51.73
CA TYR A 130 -0.25 27.39 52.61
C TYR A 130 -1.01 27.66 53.91
N THR A 131 -0.68 26.88 54.95
CA THR A 131 -1.03 27.25 56.35
C THR A 131 0.20 27.88 56.97
N ILE A 132 0.07 29.17 57.38
CA ILE A 132 1.01 29.93 58.21
C ILE A 132 0.68 29.64 59.67
#